data_c322d8c2738e1abb64ecd00037db4a2f
#
_entry.id   c322d8c2738e1abb64ecd00037db4a2f
#
_cell.length_a   1.000
_cell.length_b   1.000
_cell.length_c   1.000
_cell.angle_alpha   90.00
_cell.angle_beta   90.00
_cell.angle_gamma   90.00
#
_symmetry.space_group_name_H-M   'P 1'
#
loop_
_entity.id
_entity.type
_entity.pdbx_description
1 polymer ?
#
loop_
_entity_poly.entity_id
_entity_poly.type
_entity_poly.pdbx_seq_one_letter_code
_entity_poly.pdbx_strand_id
1 'polypeptide(L)'
;MSLGSMARALATFLILVLLHYTLRPLLGWRAPMDFLIHALLLASIRVRPAVGALIGLALGIVSDSLTPDSLGAGAIAMTVVGYLASWLKAVFFADNIALNAFFFFLGKWVFDLIYFIVEHRLGGIELVQQLLLWSPLSAAATAVAGVLLLFVMRPLLEPAKV
;
A
#
# COMPACT_ATOMS: atom_id res chain seq x y z
N MET A 1 21.58 -8.60 -5.04
CA MET A 1 20.34 -8.82 -5.86
C MET A 1 20.79 -8.95 -7.31
N SER A 2 20.35 -9.98 -8.02
CA SER A 2 20.65 -10.12 -9.45
C SER A 2 19.87 -9.05 -10.25
N LEU A 3 20.44 -8.60 -11.38
CA LEU A 3 19.82 -7.62 -12.27
C LEU A 3 18.37 -8.04 -12.66
N GLY A 4 18.17 -9.34 -12.86
CA GLY A 4 16.84 -9.91 -13.17
C GLY A 4 15.83 -9.84 -12.02
N SER A 5 16.26 -9.94 -10.75
CA SER A 5 15.36 -9.79 -9.61
C SER A 5 14.95 -8.33 -9.40
N MET A 6 15.84 -7.40 -9.69
CA MET A 6 15.56 -5.98 -9.62
C MET A 6 14.62 -5.53 -10.73
N ALA A 7 14.81 -6.01 -11.95
CA ALA A 7 13.92 -5.75 -13.08
C ALA A 7 12.50 -6.28 -12.82
N ARG A 8 12.38 -7.50 -12.28
CA ARG A 8 11.08 -8.09 -11.91
C ARG A 8 10.38 -7.29 -10.81
N ALA A 9 11.10 -6.87 -9.78
CA ALA A 9 10.54 -6.06 -8.71
C ALA A 9 10.04 -4.70 -9.24
N LEU A 10 10.81 -4.07 -10.13
CA LEU A 10 10.43 -2.81 -10.77
C LEU A 10 9.20 -2.99 -11.67
N ALA A 11 9.16 -4.06 -12.48
CA ALA A 11 8.01 -4.37 -13.32
C ALA A 11 6.74 -4.58 -12.48
N THR A 12 6.83 -5.35 -11.38
CA THR A 12 5.73 -5.55 -10.43
C THR A 12 5.22 -4.22 -9.88
N PHE A 13 6.14 -3.37 -9.44
CA PHE A 13 5.82 -2.06 -8.90
C PHE A 13 5.09 -1.19 -9.94
N LEU A 14 5.58 -1.12 -11.17
CA LEU A 14 4.96 -0.36 -12.25
C LEU A 14 3.57 -0.91 -12.62
N ILE A 15 3.40 -2.23 -12.66
CA ILE A 15 2.10 -2.88 -12.92
C ILE A 15 1.09 -2.49 -11.83
N LEU A 16 1.48 -2.49 -10.56
CA LEU A 16 0.59 -2.12 -9.46
C LEU A 16 0.18 -0.64 -9.51
N VAL A 17 1.12 0.24 -9.82
CA VAL A 17 0.84 1.66 -10.01
C VAL A 17 -0.14 1.84 -11.19
N LEU A 18 0.10 1.18 -12.30
CA LEU A 18 -0.81 1.21 -13.46
C LEU A 18 -2.20 0.68 -13.09
N LEU A 19 -2.28 -0.44 -12.38
CA LEU A 19 -3.52 -1.05 -11.93
C LEU A 19 -4.32 -0.11 -11.02
N HIS A 20 -3.63 0.63 -10.15
CA HIS A 20 -4.28 1.60 -9.28
C HIS A 20 -5.03 2.67 -10.07
N TYR A 21 -4.39 3.24 -11.10
CA TYR A 21 -5.00 4.32 -11.88
C TYR A 21 -6.01 3.83 -12.93
N THR A 22 -5.96 2.57 -13.35
CA THR A 22 -6.89 2.01 -14.37
C THR A 22 -8.07 1.29 -13.75
N LEU A 23 -7.88 0.45 -12.73
CA LEU A 23 -8.94 -0.37 -12.13
C LEU A 23 -9.72 0.36 -11.04
N ARG A 24 -9.10 1.21 -10.25
CA ARG A 24 -9.76 1.91 -9.16
C ARG A 24 -10.97 2.72 -9.61
N PRO A 25 -10.91 3.53 -10.69
CA PRO A 25 -12.06 4.28 -11.18
C PRO A 25 -13.17 3.38 -11.74
N LEU A 26 -12.83 2.20 -12.26
CA LEU A 26 -13.81 1.25 -12.81
C LEU A 26 -14.60 0.50 -11.73
N LEU A 27 -14.02 0.30 -10.55
CA LEU A 27 -14.65 -0.46 -9.47
C LEU A 27 -15.69 0.35 -8.69
N GLY A 28 -15.71 1.68 -8.78
CA GLY A 28 -16.76 2.58 -8.27
C GLY A 28 -17.24 2.37 -6.81
N TRP A 29 -16.48 1.65 -5.99
CA TRP A 29 -16.88 1.15 -4.69
C TRP A 29 -16.59 2.17 -3.57
N ARG A 30 -17.44 2.23 -2.54
CA ARG A 30 -17.20 3.06 -1.35
C ARG A 30 -15.99 2.63 -0.53
N ALA A 31 -15.49 1.39 -0.73
CA ALA A 31 -14.29 0.83 -0.10
C ALA A 31 -13.31 0.33 -1.18
N PRO A 32 -12.64 1.21 -1.93
CA PRO A 32 -11.79 0.82 -3.05
C PRO A 32 -10.54 0.10 -2.57
N MET A 33 -10.15 -0.95 -3.32
CA MET A 33 -8.85 -1.60 -3.18
C MET A 33 -7.74 -0.60 -3.54
N ASP A 34 -6.69 -0.56 -2.73
CA ASP A 34 -5.62 0.40 -2.92
C ASP A 34 -4.33 -0.28 -3.39
N PHE A 35 -4.18 -0.40 -4.71
CA PHE A 35 -2.99 -1.02 -5.32
C PHE A 35 -1.71 -0.20 -5.10
N LEU A 36 -1.83 1.10 -4.84
CA LEU A 36 -0.68 1.96 -4.57
C LEU A 36 -0.07 1.63 -3.20
N ILE A 37 -0.91 1.34 -2.22
CA ILE A 37 -0.46 0.83 -0.91
C ILE A 37 0.20 -0.54 -1.06
N HIS A 38 -0.31 -1.44 -1.92
CA HIS A 38 0.38 -2.71 -2.19
C HIS A 38 1.77 -2.50 -2.77
N ALA A 39 1.90 -1.60 -3.76
CA ALA A 39 3.19 -1.27 -4.35
C ALA A 39 4.16 -0.73 -3.30
N LEU A 40 3.70 0.17 -2.43
CA LEU A 40 4.49 0.73 -1.33
C LEU A 40 4.91 -0.36 -0.33
N LEU A 41 3.98 -1.19 0.15
CA LEU A 41 4.26 -2.23 1.13
C LEU A 41 5.24 -3.26 0.59
N LEU A 42 5.04 -3.75 -0.65
CA LEU A 42 5.93 -4.70 -1.30
C LEU A 42 7.33 -4.13 -1.60
N ALA A 43 7.43 -2.85 -1.91
CA ALA A 43 8.72 -2.17 -2.04
C ALA A 43 9.40 -2.02 -0.67
N SER A 44 8.65 -1.61 0.35
CA SER A 44 9.15 -1.30 1.69
C SER A 44 9.76 -2.50 2.40
N ILE A 45 9.20 -3.72 2.22
CA ILE A 45 9.78 -4.94 2.82
C ILE A 45 11.18 -5.30 2.27
N ARG A 46 11.59 -4.72 1.15
CA ARG A 46 12.88 -5.00 0.48
C ARG A 46 13.97 -3.98 0.78
N VAL A 47 13.60 -2.85 1.38
CA VAL A 47 14.50 -1.71 1.58
C VAL A 47 14.66 -1.36 3.06
N ARG A 48 15.58 -0.44 3.37
CA ARG A 48 15.76 0.12 4.72
C ARG A 48 14.63 1.12 5.04
N PRO A 49 14.29 1.37 6.31
CA PRO A 49 13.19 2.26 6.70
C PRO A 49 13.26 3.66 6.08
N ALA A 50 14.42 4.27 6.04
CA ALA A 50 14.61 5.58 5.41
C ALA A 50 14.28 5.57 3.90
N VAL A 51 14.67 4.50 3.19
CA VAL A 51 14.36 4.35 1.75
C VAL A 51 12.88 4.06 1.56
N GLY A 52 12.26 3.24 2.43
CA GLY A 52 10.81 3.00 2.42
C GLY A 52 10.01 4.29 2.60
N ALA A 53 10.45 5.16 3.52
CA ALA A 53 9.87 6.48 3.70
C ALA A 53 9.97 7.36 2.45
N LEU A 54 11.13 7.38 1.79
CA LEU A 54 11.33 8.14 0.55
C LEU A 54 10.48 7.63 -0.61
N ILE A 55 10.34 6.31 -0.74
CA ILE A 55 9.44 5.70 -1.74
C ILE A 55 7.99 6.12 -1.44
N GLY A 56 7.57 6.05 -0.17
CA GLY A 56 6.26 6.50 0.26
C GLY A 56 6.01 7.98 -0.03
N LEU A 57 6.99 8.83 0.25
CA LEU A 57 6.91 10.25 -0.06
C LEU A 57 6.72 10.50 -1.57
N ALA A 58 7.54 9.86 -2.41
CA ALA A 58 7.46 10.00 -3.85
C ALA A 58 6.10 9.54 -4.40
N LEU A 59 5.62 8.36 -3.98
CA LEU A 59 4.31 7.83 -4.37
C LEU A 59 3.17 8.72 -3.89
N GLY A 60 3.25 9.23 -2.67
CA GLY A 60 2.25 10.11 -2.10
C GLY A 60 2.17 11.44 -2.84
N ILE A 61 3.30 12.06 -3.18
CA ILE A 61 3.33 13.29 -3.99
C ILE A 61 2.71 13.05 -5.37
N VAL A 62 3.03 11.93 -6.03
CA VAL A 62 2.42 11.58 -7.32
C VAL A 62 0.91 11.39 -7.18
N SER A 63 0.46 10.67 -6.15
CA SER A 63 -0.97 10.46 -5.87
C SER A 63 -1.70 11.77 -5.61
N ASP A 64 -1.12 12.62 -4.75
CA ASP A 64 -1.71 13.90 -4.36
C ASP A 64 -1.75 14.90 -5.54
N SER A 65 -0.80 14.82 -6.47
CA SER A 65 -0.80 15.66 -7.68
C SER A 65 -2.01 15.39 -8.58
N LEU A 66 -2.61 14.20 -8.49
CA LEU A 66 -3.80 13.81 -9.24
C LEU A 66 -5.10 14.08 -8.47
N THR A 67 -4.99 14.44 -7.19
CA THR A 67 -6.11 14.84 -6.32
C THR A 67 -5.78 16.17 -5.62
N PRO A 68 -5.87 17.30 -6.33
CA PRO A 68 -5.41 18.60 -5.82
C PRO A 68 -6.03 19.00 -4.49
N ASP A 69 -7.20 18.51 -4.23
CA ASP A 69 -7.99 18.82 -3.04
C ASP A 69 -7.41 18.27 -1.73
N SER A 70 -6.53 17.26 -1.79
CA SER A 70 -5.92 16.58 -0.63
C SER A 70 -4.38 16.63 -0.64
N LEU A 71 -3.83 17.71 -1.23
CA LEU A 71 -2.38 17.89 -1.37
C LEU A 71 -1.65 17.74 -0.02
N GLY A 72 -0.72 16.79 0.05
CA GLY A 72 0.14 16.54 1.20
C GLY A 72 -0.35 15.42 2.14
N ALA A 73 -1.64 15.11 2.19
CA ALA A 73 -2.18 14.08 3.06
C ALA A 73 -1.67 12.68 2.67
N GLY A 74 -1.72 12.34 1.38
CA GLY A 74 -1.18 11.10 0.84
C GLY A 74 0.34 11.01 1.00
N ALA A 75 1.06 12.10 0.74
CA ALA A 75 2.51 12.15 0.91
C ALA A 75 2.93 11.86 2.34
N ILE A 76 2.29 12.47 3.34
CA ILE A 76 2.56 12.22 4.76
C ILE A 76 2.19 10.78 5.14
N ALA A 77 0.98 10.34 4.80
CA ALA A 77 0.50 9.01 5.15
C ALA A 77 1.37 7.90 4.55
N MET A 78 1.71 7.99 3.25
CA MET A 78 2.56 6.99 2.58
C MET A 78 4.01 7.02 3.09
N THR A 79 4.54 8.18 3.47
CA THR A 79 5.87 8.28 4.09
C THR A 79 5.94 7.50 5.39
N VAL A 80 4.96 7.70 6.27
CA VAL A 80 4.89 7.01 7.56
C VAL A 80 4.67 5.51 7.36
N VAL A 81 3.75 5.12 6.50
CA VAL A 81 3.48 3.70 6.20
C VAL A 81 4.71 3.02 5.60
N GLY A 82 5.39 3.65 4.65
CA GLY A 82 6.61 3.12 4.05
C GLY A 82 7.75 2.92 5.06
N TYR A 83 7.92 3.86 5.99
CA TYR A 83 8.86 3.73 7.10
C TYR A 83 8.50 2.55 8.02
N LEU A 84 7.26 2.51 8.51
CA LEU A 84 6.78 1.49 9.44
C LEU A 84 6.81 0.09 8.80
N ALA A 85 6.38 -0.04 7.55
CA ALA A 85 6.39 -1.30 6.83
C ALA A 85 7.81 -1.86 6.66
N SER A 86 8.78 -1.00 6.35
CA SER A 86 10.19 -1.41 6.26
C SER A 86 10.78 -1.81 7.62
N TRP A 87 10.34 -1.17 8.68
CA TRP A 87 10.79 -1.47 10.05
C TRP A 87 10.17 -2.78 10.56
N LEU A 88 8.90 -3.00 10.30
CA LEU A 88 8.13 -4.15 10.77
C LEU A 88 8.30 -5.40 9.90
N LYS A 89 8.97 -5.32 8.75
CA LYS A 89 9.10 -6.43 7.79
C LYS A 89 9.63 -7.74 8.40
N ALA A 90 10.54 -7.66 9.36
CA ALA A 90 11.13 -8.84 10.02
C ALA A 90 10.09 -9.61 10.86
N VAL A 91 9.04 -8.91 11.33
CA VAL A 91 7.99 -9.50 12.18
C VAL A 91 6.83 -10.03 11.34
N PHE A 92 6.44 -9.31 10.28
CA PHE A 92 5.19 -9.57 9.57
C PHE A 92 5.37 -10.30 8.24
N PHE A 93 6.47 -10.08 7.53
CA PHE A 93 6.66 -10.72 6.23
C PHE A 93 7.36 -12.08 6.39
N ALA A 94 6.56 -13.11 6.66
CA ALA A 94 6.97 -14.50 6.79
C ALA A 94 6.23 -15.39 5.77
N ASP A 95 6.59 -16.67 5.71
CA ASP A 95 5.90 -17.67 4.86
C ASP A 95 4.46 -17.99 5.31
N ASN A 96 3.88 -17.16 6.14
CA ASN A 96 2.53 -17.29 6.68
C ASN A 96 1.57 -16.32 5.98
N ILE A 97 0.59 -16.87 5.25
CA ILE A 97 -0.42 -16.13 4.50
C ILE A 97 -1.25 -15.20 5.40
N ALA A 98 -1.61 -15.69 6.60
CA ALA A 98 -2.40 -14.89 7.55
C ALA A 98 -1.62 -13.68 8.04
N LEU A 99 -0.32 -13.83 8.26
CA LEU A 99 0.55 -12.75 8.68
C LEU A 99 0.74 -11.71 7.58
N ASN A 100 0.85 -12.17 6.32
CA ASN A 100 0.92 -11.29 5.16
C ASN A 100 -0.40 -10.54 4.93
N ALA A 101 -1.55 -11.21 5.09
CA ALA A 101 -2.86 -10.56 5.02
C ALA A 101 -3.01 -9.47 6.10
N PHE A 102 -2.58 -9.78 7.32
CA PHE A 102 -2.59 -8.81 8.42
C PHE A 102 -1.66 -7.63 8.18
N PHE A 103 -0.50 -7.86 7.58
CA PHE A 103 0.42 -6.79 7.20
C PHE A 103 -0.19 -5.83 6.16
N PHE A 104 -0.86 -6.35 5.12
CA PHE A 104 -1.56 -5.52 4.15
C PHE A 104 -2.75 -4.77 4.77
N PHE A 105 -3.52 -5.46 5.61
CA PHE A 105 -4.63 -4.85 6.35
C PHE A 105 -4.15 -3.68 7.20
N LEU A 106 -3.14 -3.93 8.04
CA LEU A 106 -2.61 -2.93 8.95
C LEU A 106 -2.00 -1.74 8.21
N GLY A 107 -1.24 -2.00 7.14
CA GLY A 107 -0.64 -0.96 6.32
C GLY A 107 -1.69 -0.03 5.69
N LYS A 108 -2.76 -0.61 5.15
CA LYS A 108 -3.87 0.18 4.58
C LYS A 108 -4.63 0.94 5.66
N TRP A 109 -4.93 0.30 6.78
CA TRP A 109 -5.68 0.94 7.86
C TRP A 109 -4.91 2.11 8.49
N VAL A 110 -3.60 1.95 8.72
CA VAL A 110 -2.73 3.03 9.21
C VAL A 110 -2.66 4.17 8.18
N PHE A 111 -2.57 3.84 6.88
CA PHE A 111 -2.64 4.84 5.82
C PHE A 111 -3.92 5.66 5.91
N ASP A 112 -5.08 5.02 5.95
CA ASP A 112 -6.38 5.69 6.01
C ASP A 112 -6.51 6.58 7.25
N LEU A 113 -6.04 6.06 8.41
CA LEU A 113 -6.07 6.80 9.66
C LEU A 113 -5.28 8.11 9.55
N ILE A 114 -4.06 8.06 9.05
CA ILE A 114 -3.21 9.25 8.90
C ILE A 114 -3.79 10.17 7.83
N TYR A 115 -4.20 9.60 6.69
CA TYR A 115 -4.74 10.34 5.55
C TYR A 115 -5.96 11.18 5.96
N PHE A 116 -6.99 10.58 6.56
CA PHE A 116 -8.21 11.28 6.94
C PHE A 116 -8.02 12.27 8.07
N ILE A 117 -7.07 12.02 9.00
CA ILE A 117 -6.72 12.99 10.03
C ILE A 117 -6.04 14.22 9.41
N VAL A 118 -5.14 14.03 8.46
CA VAL A 118 -4.39 15.13 7.83
C VAL A 118 -5.25 15.90 6.83
N GLU A 119 -6.11 15.20 6.10
CA GLU A 119 -7.01 15.82 5.10
C GLU A 119 -8.03 16.78 5.74
N HIS A 120 -8.42 16.56 6.99
CA HIS A 120 -9.29 17.44 7.80
C HIS A 120 -10.65 17.82 7.18
N ARG A 121 -11.13 17.07 6.18
CA ARG A 121 -12.41 17.38 5.48
C ARG A 121 -13.64 16.79 6.15
N LEU A 122 -13.46 15.71 6.92
CA LEU A 122 -14.58 15.03 7.54
C LEU A 122 -14.86 15.63 8.92
N GLY A 123 -16.12 15.94 9.20
CA GLY A 123 -16.58 16.33 10.52
C GLY A 123 -16.57 15.18 11.51
N GLY A 124 -16.66 15.46 12.83
CA GLY A 124 -16.43 14.50 13.90
C GLY A 124 -17.11 13.13 13.74
N ILE A 125 -18.43 13.08 13.50
CA ILE A 125 -19.18 11.83 13.32
C ILE A 125 -18.81 11.11 12.02
N GLU A 126 -18.66 11.86 10.93
CA GLU A 126 -18.32 11.31 9.62
C GLU A 126 -16.91 10.70 9.64
N LEU A 127 -15.96 11.37 10.30
CA LEU A 127 -14.61 10.85 10.49
C LEU A 127 -14.61 9.53 11.26
N VAL A 128 -15.37 9.46 12.35
CA VAL A 128 -15.50 8.23 13.16
C VAL A 128 -16.11 7.09 12.33
N GLN A 129 -17.16 7.34 11.56
CA GLN A 129 -17.77 6.34 10.68
C GLN A 129 -16.79 5.90 9.59
N GLN A 130 -16.04 6.84 8.99
CA GLN A 130 -15.04 6.54 7.99
C GLN A 130 -13.94 5.64 8.56
N LEU A 131 -13.38 5.97 9.71
CA LEU A 131 -12.27 5.24 10.33
C LEU A 131 -12.66 3.89 10.92
N LEU A 132 -13.88 3.75 11.48
CA LEU A 132 -14.31 2.53 12.16
C LEU A 132 -15.07 1.55 11.26
N LEU A 133 -15.75 2.01 10.21
CA LEU A 133 -16.55 1.15 9.33
C LEU A 133 -15.91 1.01 7.94
N TRP A 134 -15.68 2.12 7.26
CA TRP A 134 -15.24 2.08 5.86
C TRP A 134 -13.75 1.77 5.69
N SER A 135 -12.89 2.32 6.55
CA SER A 135 -11.45 2.05 6.47
C SER A 135 -11.08 0.59 6.78
N PRO A 136 -11.64 -0.08 7.81
CA PRO A 136 -11.40 -1.51 8.01
C PRO A 136 -11.92 -2.36 6.85
N LEU A 137 -13.06 -2.00 6.26
CA LEU A 137 -13.61 -2.71 5.10
C LEU A 137 -12.70 -2.56 3.86
N SER A 138 -12.23 -1.35 3.60
CA SER A 138 -11.24 -1.06 2.54
C SER A 138 -9.92 -1.78 2.80
N ALA A 139 -9.45 -1.80 4.05
CA ALA A 139 -8.24 -2.50 4.45
C ALA A 139 -8.37 -4.02 4.29
N ALA A 140 -9.54 -4.60 4.62
CA ALA A 140 -9.82 -6.02 4.40
C ALA A 140 -9.85 -6.37 2.90
N ALA A 141 -10.52 -5.57 2.08
CA ALA A 141 -10.52 -5.73 0.62
C ALA A 141 -9.09 -5.65 0.04
N THR A 142 -8.32 -4.68 0.52
CA THR A 142 -6.89 -4.51 0.16
C THR A 142 -6.07 -5.71 0.61
N ALA A 143 -6.29 -6.25 1.82
CA ALA A 143 -5.58 -7.43 2.30
C ALA A 143 -5.85 -8.67 1.44
N VAL A 144 -7.11 -8.92 1.07
CA VAL A 144 -7.49 -10.02 0.17
C VAL A 144 -6.82 -9.86 -1.20
N ALA A 145 -6.89 -8.66 -1.78
CA ALA A 145 -6.23 -8.38 -3.05
C ALA A 145 -4.70 -8.56 -2.96
N GLY A 146 -4.09 -8.14 -1.84
CA GLY A 146 -2.65 -8.30 -1.59
C GLY A 146 -2.21 -9.75 -1.51
N VAL A 147 -3.00 -10.58 -0.82
CA VAL A 147 -2.74 -12.04 -0.75
C VAL A 147 -2.88 -12.69 -2.12
N LEU A 148 -3.94 -12.39 -2.86
CA LEU A 148 -4.12 -12.89 -4.24
C LEU A 148 -2.95 -12.47 -5.13
N LEU A 149 -2.53 -11.23 -5.01
CA LEU A 149 -1.39 -10.69 -5.75
C LEU A 149 -0.09 -11.42 -5.41
N LEU A 150 0.16 -11.72 -4.13
CA LEU A 150 1.31 -12.53 -3.71
C LEU A 150 1.27 -13.92 -4.35
N PHE A 151 0.11 -14.58 -4.42
CA PHE A 151 -0.04 -15.87 -5.08
C PHE A 151 0.30 -15.81 -6.57
N VAL A 152 -0.25 -14.84 -7.28
CA VAL A 152 -0.02 -14.64 -8.72
C VAL A 152 1.44 -14.28 -9.01
N MET A 153 2.06 -13.51 -8.13
CA MET A 153 3.42 -13.01 -8.32
C MET A 153 4.50 -13.91 -7.70
N ARG A 154 4.14 -14.91 -6.89
CA ARG A 154 5.08 -15.84 -6.28
C ARG A 154 6.07 -16.44 -7.29
N PRO A 155 5.66 -16.95 -8.46
CA PRO A 155 6.60 -17.46 -9.47
C PRO A 155 7.51 -16.37 -10.07
N LEU A 156 7.11 -15.11 -10.02
CA LEU A 156 7.92 -13.97 -10.48
C LEU A 156 8.89 -13.46 -9.41
N LEU A 157 8.58 -13.71 -8.13
CA LEU A 157 9.35 -13.23 -6.98
C LEU A 157 10.38 -14.26 -6.50
N GLU A 158 10.14 -15.57 -6.73
CA GLU A 158 11.12 -16.62 -6.42
C GLU A 158 12.23 -16.62 -7.48
N PRO A 159 13.51 -16.67 -7.06
CA PRO A 159 14.59 -16.90 -8.02
C PRO A 159 14.38 -18.26 -8.66
N ALA A 160 14.53 -18.34 -10.00
CA ALA A 160 14.53 -19.63 -10.69
C ALA A 160 15.53 -20.54 -9.98
N LYS A 161 15.03 -21.66 -9.43
CA LYS A 161 15.90 -22.71 -8.94
C LYS A 161 16.65 -23.26 -10.15
N VAL A 162 17.93 -22.92 -10.26
CA VAL A 162 18.90 -23.54 -11.16
C VAL A 162 19.45 -24.76 -10.45
#